data_6f5cefcd721932bcdd61c9a7e73c6e0d
#
_entry.id   6f5cefcd721932bcdd61c9a7e73c6e0d
#
_cell.length_a   1.000
_cell.length_b   1.000
_cell.length_c   1.000
_cell.angle_alpha   90.00
_cell.angle_beta   90.00
_cell.angle_gamma   90.00
#
_symmetry.space_group_name_H-M   'P 1'
#
loop_
_entity.id
_entity.type
_entity.pdbx_description
1 polymer ?
#
loop_
_entity_poly.entity_id
_entity_poly.type
_entity_poly.pdbx_seq_one_letter_code
_entity_poly.pdbx_strand_id
1 'polypeptide(L)'
;MKQYNLSSIMSAAWRIFRKGVQSFAVALRMAWANAKAHNAAKAEAGISEETHTWAGWRDLGYEVAHGSTALYKAIFSDPATKSGTRVTCYFGASQVQPISA
;
A
#
# COMPACT_ATOMS: atom_id res chain seq x y z
N MET A 1 6.98 18.94 5.97
CA MET A 1 6.50 17.58 6.27
C MET A 1 6.68 16.68 5.07
N LYS A 2 7.35 15.56 5.25
CA LYS A 2 7.59 14.65 4.13
C LYS A 2 6.34 13.83 3.84
N GLN A 3 5.85 13.90 2.62
CA GLN A 3 4.70 13.11 2.17
C GLN A 3 5.10 11.68 1.79
N TYR A 4 6.38 11.47 1.48
CA TYR A 4 6.85 10.19 0.98
C TYR A 4 8.03 9.71 1.79
N ASN A 5 8.04 8.40 2.03
CA ASN A 5 9.15 7.73 2.68
C ASN A 5 10.05 7.14 1.59
N LEU A 6 11.21 7.75 1.37
CA LEU A 6 12.13 7.32 0.32
C LEU A 6 12.60 5.88 0.51
N SER A 7 12.81 5.46 1.76
CA SER A 7 13.23 4.09 2.06
C SER A 7 12.16 3.08 1.61
N SER A 8 10.89 3.38 1.88
CA SER A 8 9.78 2.53 1.44
C SER A 8 9.66 2.48 -0.08
N ILE A 9 9.87 3.63 -0.74
CA ILE A 9 9.81 3.71 -2.19
C ILE A 9 10.93 2.91 -2.82
N MET A 10 12.14 3.01 -2.27
CA MET A 10 13.27 2.23 -2.77
C MET A 10 13.04 0.73 -2.59
N SER A 11 12.51 0.32 -1.43
CA SER A 11 12.18 -1.09 -1.20
C SER A 11 11.13 -1.58 -2.17
N ALA A 12 10.11 -0.77 -2.45
CA ALA A 12 9.08 -1.10 -3.42
C ALA A 12 9.68 -1.21 -4.82
N ALA A 13 10.60 -0.31 -5.19
CA ALA A 13 11.25 -0.34 -6.50
C ALA A 13 12.03 -1.63 -6.68
N TRP A 14 12.77 -2.07 -5.66
CA TRP A 14 13.49 -3.33 -5.72
C TRP A 14 12.56 -4.52 -5.88
N ARG A 15 11.43 -4.53 -5.16
CA ARG A 15 10.45 -5.60 -5.31
C ARG A 15 9.88 -5.65 -6.73
N ILE A 16 9.57 -4.49 -7.31
CA ILE A 16 9.05 -4.40 -8.67
C ILE A 16 10.11 -4.86 -9.67
N PHE A 17 11.36 -4.44 -9.47
CA PHE A 17 12.46 -4.83 -10.34
C PHE A 17 12.65 -6.35 -10.37
N ARG A 18 12.52 -7.00 -9.22
CA ARG A 18 12.64 -8.47 -9.14
C ARG A 18 11.52 -9.21 -9.86
N LYS A 19 10.41 -8.53 -10.13
CA LYS A 19 9.29 -9.12 -10.87
C LYS A 19 9.48 -9.12 -12.38
N GLY A 20 10.62 -8.63 -12.86
CA GLY A 20 10.97 -8.77 -14.26
C GLY A 20 10.78 -7.54 -15.14
N VAL A 21 10.72 -6.33 -14.55
CA VAL A 21 10.68 -5.13 -15.37
C VAL A 21 12.05 -4.88 -16.02
N GLN A 22 12.06 -4.13 -17.10
CA GLN A 22 13.25 -3.96 -17.96
C GLN A 22 14.43 -3.30 -17.26
N SER A 23 14.17 -2.36 -16.34
CA SER A 23 15.24 -1.65 -15.69
C SER A 23 14.81 -1.17 -14.31
N PHE A 24 15.79 -0.89 -13.46
CA PHE A 24 15.52 -0.32 -12.14
C PHE A 24 14.88 1.06 -12.25
N ALA A 25 15.26 1.85 -13.27
CA ALA A 25 14.65 3.16 -13.49
C ALA A 25 13.15 3.06 -13.73
N VAL A 26 12.70 2.06 -14.48
CA VAL A 26 11.28 1.80 -14.69
C VAL A 26 10.63 1.38 -13.37
N ALA A 27 11.27 0.47 -12.63
CA ALA A 27 10.76 0.02 -11.34
C ALA A 27 10.62 1.18 -10.36
N LEU A 28 11.61 2.07 -10.31
CA LEU A 28 11.58 3.24 -9.44
C LEU A 28 10.43 4.18 -9.82
N ARG A 29 10.22 4.38 -11.12
CA ARG A 29 9.11 5.21 -11.60
C ARG A 29 7.76 4.63 -11.20
N MET A 30 7.61 3.31 -11.29
CA MET A 30 6.39 2.63 -10.86
C MET A 30 6.18 2.76 -9.36
N ALA A 31 7.24 2.63 -8.57
CA ALA A 31 7.16 2.77 -7.11
C ALA A 31 6.72 4.18 -6.71
N TRP A 32 7.25 5.22 -7.37
CA TRP A 32 6.82 6.59 -7.14
C TRP A 32 5.36 6.79 -7.52
N ALA A 33 4.95 6.25 -8.67
CA ALA A 33 3.55 6.35 -9.11
C ALA A 33 2.62 5.69 -8.09
N ASN A 34 3.02 4.54 -7.55
CA ASN A 34 2.22 3.83 -6.56
C ASN A 34 2.12 4.63 -5.25
N ALA A 35 3.21 5.26 -4.81
CA ALA A 35 3.19 6.11 -3.62
C ALA A 35 2.25 7.30 -3.81
N LYS A 36 2.28 7.92 -4.98
CA LYS A 36 1.38 9.03 -5.30
C LYS A 36 -0.08 8.58 -5.35
N ALA A 37 -0.34 7.42 -5.94
CA ALA A 37 -1.69 6.86 -6.01
C ALA A 37 -2.25 6.59 -4.62
N HIS A 38 -1.43 6.04 -3.72
CA HIS A 38 -1.84 5.80 -2.35
C HIS A 38 -2.19 7.10 -1.63
N ASN A 39 -1.31 8.10 -1.71
CA ASN A 39 -1.55 9.38 -1.06
C ASN A 39 -2.79 10.08 -1.61
N ALA A 40 -3.00 10.02 -2.93
CA ALA A 40 -4.17 10.62 -3.54
C ALA A 40 -5.46 9.92 -3.08
N ALA A 41 -5.46 8.59 -3.03
CA ALA A 41 -6.62 7.82 -2.58
C ALA A 41 -6.97 8.13 -1.13
N LYS A 42 -5.95 8.23 -0.27
CA LYS A 42 -6.13 8.55 1.14
C LYS A 42 -6.68 9.97 1.31
N ALA A 43 -6.13 10.93 0.58
CA ALA A 43 -6.58 12.32 0.64
C ALA A 43 -8.01 12.47 0.14
N GLU A 44 -8.36 11.80 -0.96
CA GLU A 44 -9.70 11.83 -1.52
C GLU A 44 -10.73 11.24 -0.56
N ALA A 45 -10.34 10.20 0.17
CA ALA A 45 -11.21 9.58 1.17
C ALA A 45 -11.32 10.40 2.45
N GLY A 46 -10.47 11.41 2.63
CA GLY A 46 -10.49 12.25 3.82
C GLY A 46 -9.96 11.55 5.08
N ILE A 47 -9.13 10.54 4.91
CA ILE A 47 -8.63 9.73 6.02
C ILE A 47 -7.33 10.33 6.55
N SER A 48 -7.30 10.59 7.86
CA SER A 48 -6.11 11.14 8.52
C SER A 48 -5.45 10.15 9.48
N GLU A 49 -6.12 9.07 9.85
CA GLU A 49 -5.55 8.08 10.75
C GLU A 49 -4.56 7.17 10.03
N GLU A 50 -3.75 6.45 10.80
CA GLU A 50 -2.84 5.47 10.23
C GLU A 50 -3.61 4.34 9.56
N THR A 51 -3.20 3.97 8.35
CA THR A 51 -3.85 2.91 7.59
C THR A 51 -2.82 1.94 7.05
N HIS A 52 -3.19 0.67 6.99
CA HIS A 52 -2.37 -0.38 6.40
C HIS A 52 -3.30 -1.39 5.73
N THR A 53 -2.71 -2.25 4.90
CA THR A 53 -3.44 -3.39 4.34
C THR A 53 -3.70 -4.41 5.44
N TRP A 54 -4.56 -5.37 5.17
CA TRP A 54 -4.82 -6.47 6.11
C TRP A 54 -3.52 -7.12 6.57
N ALA A 55 -2.66 -7.50 5.60
CA ALA A 55 -1.38 -8.13 5.92
C ALA A 55 -0.46 -7.19 6.68
N GLY A 56 -0.46 -5.90 6.34
CA GLY A 56 0.34 -4.90 7.04
C GLY A 56 -0.02 -4.79 8.50
N TRP A 57 -1.33 -4.80 8.83
CA TRP A 57 -1.78 -4.77 10.21
C TRP A 57 -1.35 -6.03 10.96
N ARG A 58 -1.46 -7.20 10.32
CA ARG A 58 -1.03 -8.45 10.94
C ARG A 58 0.45 -8.45 11.27
N ASP A 59 1.28 -7.90 10.40
CA ASP A 59 2.71 -7.79 10.64
C ASP A 59 3.02 -6.89 11.84
N LEU A 60 2.14 -5.95 12.15
CA LEU A 60 2.28 -5.06 13.30
C LEU A 60 1.67 -5.65 14.58
N GLY A 61 1.07 -6.83 14.52
CA GLY A 61 0.46 -7.46 15.67
C GLY A 61 -1.01 -7.13 15.87
N TYR A 62 -1.68 -6.68 14.83
CA TYR A 62 -3.11 -6.32 14.89
C TYR A 62 -3.91 -7.14 13.88
N GLU A 63 -5.20 -7.24 14.13
CA GLU A 63 -6.13 -7.85 13.19
C GLU A 63 -7.29 -6.90 12.91
N VAL A 64 -7.80 -6.97 11.70
CA VAL A 64 -8.95 -6.16 11.30
C VAL A 64 -10.22 -6.82 11.87
N ALA A 65 -11.06 -6.01 12.51
CA ALA A 65 -12.30 -6.52 13.09
C ALA A 65 -13.22 -7.10 12.02
N HIS A 66 -13.88 -8.21 12.34
CA HIS A 66 -14.82 -8.84 11.40
C HIS A 66 -15.92 -7.88 10.99
N GLY A 67 -16.22 -7.89 9.69
CA GLY A 67 -17.26 -7.02 9.14
C GLY A 67 -16.79 -5.63 8.78
N SER A 68 -15.50 -5.32 9.01
CA SER A 68 -14.96 -4.02 8.64
C SER A 68 -14.85 -3.88 7.13
N THR A 69 -15.22 -2.71 6.63
CA THR A 69 -15.07 -2.36 5.22
C THR A 69 -13.84 -1.48 5.07
N ALA A 70 -13.08 -1.69 3.99
CA ALA A 70 -11.91 -0.87 3.72
C ALA A 70 -12.29 0.62 3.67
N LEU A 71 -11.46 1.47 4.29
CA LEU A 71 -11.70 2.91 4.30
C LEU A 71 -11.48 3.51 2.92
N TYR A 72 -10.52 2.98 2.18
CA TYR A 72 -10.27 3.40 0.81
C TYR A 72 -9.49 2.30 0.08
N LYS A 73 -9.42 2.43 -1.23
CA LYS A 73 -8.68 1.52 -2.10
C LYS A 73 -7.76 2.31 -2.98
N ALA A 74 -6.59 1.75 -3.29
CA ALA A 74 -5.65 2.35 -4.23
C ALA A 74 -5.34 1.36 -5.34
N ILE A 75 -5.14 1.87 -6.55
CA ILE A 75 -4.79 1.05 -7.71
C ILE A 75 -3.31 1.24 -7.97
N PHE A 76 -2.56 0.16 -7.89
CA PHE A 76 -1.10 0.18 -8.04
C PHE A 76 -0.69 -0.54 -9.31
N SER A 77 0.43 -0.10 -9.90
CA SER A 77 1.07 -0.82 -10.98
C SER A 77 1.73 -2.08 -10.43
N ASP A 78 1.45 -3.22 -11.05
CA ASP A 78 2.02 -4.50 -10.65
C ASP A 78 2.29 -5.35 -11.89
N PRO A 79 3.58 -5.54 -12.25
CA PRO A 79 3.92 -6.30 -13.46
C PRO A 79 3.61 -7.80 -13.37
N ALA A 80 3.30 -8.29 -12.17
CA ALA A 80 2.97 -9.71 -11.99
C ALA A 80 1.52 -10.04 -12.37
N THR A 81 0.65 -9.05 -12.55
CA THR A 81 -0.74 -9.27 -12.94
C THR A 81 -0.94 -9.12 -14.43
N LYS A 82 -1.97 -9.77 -14.98
CA LYS A 82 -2.26 -9.68 -16.42
C LYS A 82 -2.62 -8.27 -16.86
N SER A 83 -3.35 -7.53 -16.00
CA SER A 83 -3.76 -6.17 -16.32
C SER A 83 -2.65 -5.14 -16.07
N GLY A 84 -1.57 -5.54 -15.41
CA GLY A 84 -0.51 -4.63 -15.01
C GLY A 84 -0.86 -3.77 -13.80
N THR A 85 -2.00 -4.01 -13.18
CA THR A 85 -2.45 -3.24 -12.01
C THR A 85 -3.00 -4.16 -10.92
N ARG A 86 -3.06 -3.63 -9.71
CA ARG A 86 -3.57 -4.35 -8.55
C ARG A 86 -4.33 -3.37 -7.67
N VAL A 87 -5.51 -3.79 -7.20
CA VAL A 87 -6.30 -2.99 -6.24
C VAL A 87 -5.92 -3.42 -4.84
N THR A 88 -5.61 -2.46 -3.99
CA THR A 88 -5.24 -2.70 -2.60
C THR A 88 -6.20 -1.98 -1.68
N CYS A 89 -6.73 -2.71 -0.69
CA CYS A 89 -7.66 -2.16 0.30
C CYS A 89 -6.92 -1.77 1.57
N TYR A 90 -7.32 -0.65 2.18
CA TYR A 90 -6.68 -0.12 3.37
C TYR A 90 -7.68 -0.02 4.52
N PHE A 91 -7.24 -0.43 5.69
CA PHE A 91 -8.03 -0.39 6.92
C PHE A 91 -7.36 0.55 7.91
N GLY A 92 -8.16 1.27 8.67
CA GLY A 92 -7.67 2.27 9.62
C GLY A 92 -7.44 1.72 11.02
N ALA A 93 -6.68 2.47 11.81
CA ALA A 93 -6.39 2.10 13.19
C ALA A 93 -7.68 1.92 14.02
N SER A 94 -8.74 2.62 13.67
CA SER A 94 -10.03 2.50 14.35
C SER A 94 -10.74 1.17 14.08
N GLN A 95 -10.28 0.41 13.09
CA GLN A 95 -10.91 -0.85 12.66
C GLN A 95 -10.15 -2.09 13.11
N VAL A 96 -9.05 -1.92 13.84
CA VAL A 96 -8.18 -3.04 14.21
C VAL A 96 -8.11 -3.20 15.71
N GLN A 97 -7.73 -4.40 16.14
CA GLN A 97 -7.55 -4.75 17.54
C GLN A 97 -6.30 -5.62 17.67
N PRO A 98 -5.63 -5.63 18.85
CA PRO A 98 -4.47 -6.50 19.03
C PRO A 98 -4.84 -7.96 18.81
N ILE A 99 -3.94 -8.71 18.18
CA ILE A 99 -4.14 -10.14 17.97
C ILE A 99 -4.04 -10.84 19.34
N SER A 100 -5.06 -11.59 19.68
CA SER A 100 -5.05 -12.37 20.93
C SER A 100 -4.11 -13.56 20.78
N ALA A 101 -3.28 -13.75 21.77
CA ALA A 101 -2.36 -14.91 21.81
C ALA A 101 -3.12 -16.19 22.08
#